data_edd22dcacc921494063aa4e047c21c13
#
_entry.id   edd22dcacc921494063aa4e047c21c13
#
_cell.length_a   1.000
_cell.length_b   1.000
_cell.length_c   1.000
_cell.angle_alpha   90.00
_cell.angle_beta   90.00
_cell.angle_gamma   90.00
#
_symmetry.space_group_name_H-M   'P 1'
#
loop_
_entity.id
_entity.type
_entity.pdbx_description
1 polymer ?
#
loop_
_entity_poly.entity_id
_entity_poly.type
_entity_poly.pdbx_seq_one_letter_code
_entity_poly.pdbx_strand_id
1 'polypeptide(L)'
;LAKERDSVSIYLTENGVLAARAGGGERWLAPLLSRGVSVFADPFALAERGISDDRIVSGVVQAPIEQLVDLLAEGRSGMWF
;
A
#
# COMPACT_ATOMS: atom_id res chain seq x y z
N LEU A 1 6.27 20.60 7.41
CA LEU A 1 5.59 21.39 6.56
C LEU A 1 4.43 20.72 5.88
N ALA A 2 4.14 21.20 4.79
CA ALA A 2 3.00 20.69 4.06
C ALA A 2 3.01 19.19 3.94
N LYS A 3 4.17 18.60 3.86
CA LYS A 3 4.18 17.17 3.65
C LYS A 3 3.65 16.39 4.82
N GLU A 4 3.72 16.93 6.00
CA GLU A 4 3.12 16.22 7.12
C GLU A 4 1.63 16.25 7.04
N ARG A 5 1.09 17.39 6.66
CA ARG A 5 -0.34 17.51 6.50
C ARG A 5 -0.79 16.79 5.27
N ASP A 6 0.11 16.65 4.33
CA ASP A 6 -0.22 16.03 3.05
C ASP A 6 0.20 14.57 3.01
N SER A 7 0.22 13.92 4.16
CA SER A 7 0.45 12.48 4.19
C SER A 7 -0.50 11.78 3.25
N VAL A 8 0.06 10.99 2.35
CA VAL A 8 -0.73 10.26 1.37
C VAL A 8 -0.53 8.79 1.62
N SER A 9 -1.61 8.05 1.58
CA SER A 9 -1.59 6.61 1.71
C SER A 9 -2.22 5.99 0.48
N ILE A 10 -1.67 4.89 0.02
CA ILE A 10 -2.22 4.15 -1.09
C ILE A 10 -2.59 2.77 -0.58
N TYR A 11 -3.81 2.35 -0.89
CA TYR A 11 -4.28 1.03 -0.49
C TYR A 11 -4.51 0.18 -1.73
N LEU A 12 -3.78 -0.91 -1.82
CA LEU A 12 -3.89 -1.84 -2.96
C LEU A 12 -4.81 -2.98 -2.56
N THR A 13 -5.85 -3.19 -3.33
CA THR A 13 -6.80 -4.26 -3.07
C THR A 13 -7.20 -4.90 -4.38
N GLU A 14 -7.80 -6.07 -4.32
CA GLU A 14 -8.21 -6.82 -5.50
C GLU A 14 -7.00 -6.96 -6.44
N ASN A 15 -7.17 -6.68 -7.71
CA ASN A 15 -6.08 -6.79 -8.68
C ASN A 15 -4.99 -5.75 -8.46
N GLY A 16 -5.27 -4.69 -7.69
CA GLY A 16 -4.27 -3.66 -7.42
C GLY A 16 -3.06 -4.18 -6.66
N VAL A 17 -3.23 -5.27 -5.89
CA VAL A 17 -2.11 -5.83 -5.14
C VAL A 17 -1.03 -6.39 -6.05
N LEU A 18 -1.32 -6.61 -7.32
CA LEU A 18 -0.29 -7.07 -8.24
C LEU A 18 0.83 -6.06 -8.39
N ALA A 19 0.55 -4.78 -8.15
CA ALA A 19 1.59 -3.75 -8.17
C ALA A 19 2.56 -3.89 -7.00
N ALA A 20 2.18 -4.60 -5.95
CA ALA A 20 3.05 -4.80 -4.79
C ALA A 20 3.95 -6.01 -4.93
N ARG A 21 3.82 -6.76 -6.01
CA ARG A 21 4.58 -8.00 -6.17
C ARG A 21 6.03 -7.68 -6.50
N ALA A 22 6.94 -8.30 -5.76
CA ALA A 22 8.36 -8.09 -5.98
C ALA A 22 8.76 -8.67 -7.33
N GLY A 23 9.77 -8.05 -7.93
CA GLY A 23 10.23 -8.45 -9.24
C GLY A 23 9.70 -7.56 -10.36
N GLY A 24 8.68 -6.76 -10.07
CA GLY A 24 8.12 -5.84 -11.04
C GLY A 24 7.52 -4.62 -10.37
N GLY A 25 7.00 -4.80 -9.16
CA GLY A 25 6.33 -3.72 -8.46
C GLY A 25 7.26 -2.62 -7.99
N GLU A 26 8.54 -2.94 -7.80
CA GLU A 26 9.48 -1.92 -7.34
C GLU A 26 9.53 -0.73 -8.27
N ARG A 27 9.36 -0.97 -9.55
CA ARG A 27 9.39 0.08 -10.55
C ARG A 27 8.37 1.17 -10.24
N TRP A 28 7.21 0.74 -9.76
CA TRP A 28 6.10 1.66 -9.48
C TRP A 28 6.14 2.20 -8.07
N LEU A 29 6.51 1.36 -7.10
CA LEU A 29 6.33 1.69 -5.70
C LEU A 29 7.57 2.27 -5.05
N ALA A 30 8.76 1.90 -5.50
CA ALA A 30 9.98 2.40 -4.86
C ALA A 30 10.05 3.93 -4.88
N PRO A 31 9.73 4.61 -5.99
CA PRO A 31 9.78 6.07 -5.97
C PRO A 31 8.80 6.68 -4.99
N LEU A 32 7.61 6.06 -4.84
CA LEU A 32 6.61 6.56 -3.91
C LEU A 32 7.07 6.34 -2.48
N LEU A 33 7.58 5.16 -2.20
CA LEU A 33 8.05 4.85 -0.85
C LEU A 33 9.21 5.75 -0.45
N SER A 34 10.09 6.05 -1.37
CA SER A 34 11.22 6.91 -1.06
C SER A 34 10.81 8.35 -0.80
N ARG A 35 9.60 8.72 -1.21
CA ARG A 35 9.06 10.05 -0.95
C ARG A 35 8.19 10.10 0.28
N GLY A 36 8.13 9.01 1.02
CA GLY A 36 7.35 8.98 2.26
C GLY A 36 5.90 8.63 2.09
N VAL A 37 5.50 8.16 0.91
CA VAL A 37 4.12 7.70 0.70
C VAL A 37 3.97 6.34 1.39
N SER A 38 2.90 6.20 2.16
CA SER A 38 2.58 4.92 2.79
C SER A 38 1.81 4.05 1.81
N VAL A 39 2.27 2.82 1.63
CA VAL A 39 1.62 1.89 0.72
C VAL A 39 1.17 0.68 1.52
N PHE A 40 -0.12 0.40 1.47
CA PHE A 40 -0.70 -0.74 2.16
C PHE A 40 -1.26 -1.70 1.12
N ALA A 41 -1.25 -2.98 1.45
CA ALA A 41 -1.81 -4.00 0.58
C ALA A 41 -2.75 -4.88 1.39
N ASP A 42 -3.87 -5.22 0.79
CA ASP A 42 -4.87 -6.08 1.42
C ASP A 42 -4.32 -7.50 1.49
N PRO A 43 -4.09 -8.04 2.70
CA PRO A 43 -3.52 -9.38 2.81
C PRO A 43 -4.43 -10.45 2.22
N PHE A 44 -5.73 -10.22 2.24
CA PHE A 44 -6.68 -11.16 1.68
C PHE A 44 -6.52 -11.26 0.17
N ALA A 45 -6.41 -10.11 -0.49
CA ALA A 45 -6.22 -10.08 -1.93
C ALA A 45 -4.87 -10.66 -2.34
N LEU A 46 -3.84 -10.41 -1.53
CA LEU A 46 -2.53 -10.99 -1.78
C LEU A 46 -2.59 -12.52 -1.73
N ALA A 47 -3.25 -13.05 -0.71
CA ALA A 47 -3.36 -14.49 -0.55
C ALA A 47 -4.14 -15.12 -1.69
N GLU A 48 -5.19 -14.47 -2.15
CA GLU A 48 -6.00 -14.98 -3.25
C GLU A 48 -5.21 -15.07 -4.54
N ARG A 49 -4.21 -14.24 -4.69
CA ARG A 49 -3.39 -14.21 -5.90
C ARG A 49 -2.07 -14.94 -5.73
N GLY A 50 -1.90 -15.64 -4.61
CA GLY A 50 -0.71 -16.45 -4.39
C GLY A 50 0.55 -15.66 -4.15
N ILE A 51 0.43 -14.42 -3.66
CA ILE A 51 1.59 -13.59 -3.39
C ILE A 51 1.95 -13.76 -1.91
N SER A 52 3.09 -14.39 -1.66
CA SER A 52 3.53 -14.64 -0.28
C SER A 52 4.27 -13.43 0.26
N ASP A 53 4.42 -13.40 1.58
CA ASP A 53 4.99 -12.25 2.27
C ASP A 53 6.37 -11.88 1.76
N ASP A 54 7.17 -12.87 1.39
CA ASP A 54 8.53 -12.62 0.95
C ASP A 54 8.60 -12.21 -0.53
N ARG A 55 7.46 -12.10 -1.18
CA ARG A 55 7.38 -11.68 -2.58
C ARG A 55 6.75 -10.31 -2.73
N ILE A 56 6.70 -9.54 -1.65
CA ILE A 56 6.10 -8.21 -1.66
C ILE A 56 7.22 -7.17 -1.64
N VAL A 57 7.01 -6.09 -2.37
CA VAL A 57 7.98 -4.99 -2.43
C VAL A 57 8.29 -4.51 -1.02
N SER A 58 9.57 -4.34 -0.73
CA SER A 58 10.01 -3.88 0.59
C SER A 58 9.42 -2.50 0.88
N GLY A 59 8.86 -2.34 2.06
CA GLY A 59 8.22 -1.08 2.44
C GLY A 59 6.71 -1.08 2.35
N VAL A 60 6.14 -2.03 1.62
CA VAL A 60 4.69 -2.18 1.57
C VAL A 60 4.24 -2.89 2.84
N VAL A 61 3.21 -2.34 3.47
CA VAL A 61 2.67 -2.88 4.72
C VAL A 61 1.36 -3.58 4.43
N GLN A 62 1.22 -4.80 4.92
CA GLN A 62 -0.04 -5.51 4.80
C GLN A 62 -0.98 -5.04 5.90
N ALA A 63 -2.17 -4.63 5.50
CA ALA A 63 -3.15 -4.14 6.46
C ALA A 63 -4.54 -4.43 5.94
N PRO A 64 -5.41 -4.98 6.79
CA PRO A 64 -6.80 -5.21 6.38
C PRO A 64 -7.54 -3.89 6.23
N ILE A 65 -8.65 -3.94 5.50
CA ILE A 65 -9.38 -2.73 5.18
C ILE A 65 -9.91 -2.03 6.43
N GLU A 66 -10.16 -2.78 7.49
CA GLU A 66 -10.62 -2.18 8.74
C GLU A 66 -9.60 -1.19 9.28
N GLN A 67 -8.34 -1.51 9.13
CA GLN A 67 -7.27 -0.63 9.59
C GLN A 67 -7.21 0.62 8.73
N LEU A 68 -7.52 0.50 7.45
CA LEU A 68 -7.55 1.65 6.56
C LEU A 68 -8.65 2.62 6.96
N VAL A 69 -9.80 2.08 7.37
CA VAL A 69 -10.90 2.93 7.81
C VAL A 69 -10.48 3.80 8.99
N ASP A 70 -9.71 3.22 9.91
CA ASP A 70 -9.21 3.99 11.04
C ASP A 70 -8.30 5.13 10.59
N LEU A 71 -7.46 4.88 9.60
CA LEU A 71 -6.57 5.92 9.09
C LEU A 71 -7.35 7.05 8.46
N LEU A 72 -8.39 6.71 7.71
CA LEU A 72 -9.23 7.73 7.08
C LEU A 72 -9.98 8.54 8.13
N ALA A 73 -10.40 7.89 9.22
CA ALA A 73 -11.09 8.58 10.29
C ALA A 73 -10.19 9.60 10.97
N GLU A 74 -8.88 9.43 10.86
CA GLU A 74 -7.92 10.40 11.39
C GLU A 74 -7.66 11.54 10.41
N GLY A 75 -8.35 11.58 9.30
CA GLY A 75 -8.24 12.69 8.36
C GLY A 75 -7.13 12.56 7.33
N ARG A 76 -6.57 11.38 7.15
CA ARG A 76 -5.52 11.20 6.17
C ARG A 76 -6.10 11.04 4.77
N SER A 77 -5.34 11.53 3.80
CA SER A 77 -5.71 11.34 2.41
C SER A 77 -5.34 9.94 1.96
N GLY A 78 -6.14 9.38 1.08
CA GLY A 78 -5.86 8.04 0.62
C GLY A 78 -6.35 7.80 -0.79
N MET A 79 -5.73 6.84 -1.45
CA MET A 79 -6.13 6.38 -2.76
C MET A 79 -6.27 4.86 -2.74
N TRP A 80 -7.27 4.38 -3.46
CA TRP A 80 -7.58 2.95 -3.51
C TRP A 80 -7.32 2.44 -4.92
N PHE A 81 -6.63 1.34 -5.00
CA PHE A 81 -6.36 0.71 -6.29
C PHE A 81 -6.64 -0.81 -6.26
#